data_087b40839846420e7ca0413da77d7280
#
_entry.id   087b40839846420e7ca0413da77d7280
#
_cell.length_a   1.000
_cell.length_b   1.000
_cell.length_c   1.000
_cell.angle_alpha   90.00
_cell.angle_beta   90.00
_cell.angle_gamma   90.00
#
_symmetry.space_group_name_H-M   'P 1'
#
loop_
_entity.id
_entity.type
_entity.pdbx_description
1 polymer ?
#
loop_
_entity_poly.entity_id
_entity_poly.type
_entity_poly.pdbx_seq_one_letter_code
_entity_poly.pdbx_strand_id
1 'polypeptide(L)'
;MELKLLNYNKIVQLKNLPAMTKKCMICNVPIYGRIDKRFCSDNCRNRYHNGLKSSESMYLRRVNYKLRKNRKILLESFQSGNEIVSYYHLSNKGFDYNYITNYQTNDKGYTTYFCYDLGYIQYSNLELRLLKREITSNAI
;
A
#
# COMPACT_ATOMS: atom_id res chain seq x y z
N MET A 1 -8.77 -72.10 7.45
CA MET A 1 -9.69 -71.14 6.86
C MET A 1 -9.73 -69.79 7.64
N GLU A 2 -9.19 -69.68 8.85
CA GLU A 2 -9.21 -68.46 9.68
C GLU A 2 -8.16 -67.35 9.36
N LEU A 3 -7.02 -67.74 8.82
CA LEU A 3 -5.94 -66.75 8.52
C LEU A 3 -6.23 -65.79 7.37
N LYS A 4 -7.12 -66.18 6.45
CA LYS A 4 -7.51 -65.30 5.32
C LYS A 4 -8.55 -64.21 5.73
N LEU A 5 -9.38 -64.49 6.70
CA LEU A 5 -10.40 -63.57 7.22
C LEU A 5 -9.79 -62.45 8.10
N LEU A 6 -8.73 -62.76 8.85
CA LEU A 6 -8.02 -61.75 9.68
C LEU A 6 -7.31 -60.69 8.83
N ASN A 7 -6.80 -61.05 7.66
CA ASN A 7 -6.16 -60.09 6.76
C ASN A 7 -7.18 -59.19 6.06
N TYR A 8 -8.38 -59.69 5.76
CA TYR A 8 -9.41 -58.88 5.09
C TYR A 8 -9.98 -57.79 6.01
N ASN A 9 -10.24 -58.13 7.26
CA ASN A 9 -10.72 -57.15 8.25
C ASN A 9 -9.67 -56.08 8.60
N LYS A 10 -8.38 -56.44 8.59
CA LYS A 10 -7.29 -55.46 8.83
C LYS A 10 -7.10 -54.50 7.64
N ILE A 11 -7.33 -54.95 6.42
CA ILE A 11 -7.29 -54.14 5.21
C ILE A 11 -8.51 -53.22 5.12
N VAL A 12 -9.68 -53.68 5.57
CA VAL A 12 -10.89 -52.84 5.60
C VAL A 12 -10.79 -51.74 6.68
N GLN A 13 -10.16 -52.03 7.82
CA GLN A 13 -9.93 -51.02 8.87
C GLN A 13 -8.89 -49.97 8.47
N LEU A 14 -7.90 -50.34 7.63
CA LEU A 14 -6.92 -49.36 7.10
C LEU A 14 -7.52 -48.39 6.07
N LYS A 15 -8.67 -48.76 5.45
CA LYS A 15 -9.41 -47.83 4.57
C LYS A 15 -10.24 -46.79 5.29
N ASN A 16 -10.42 -46.94 6.60
CA ASN A 16 -11.19 -46.04 7.44
C ASN A 16 -10.33 -45.14 8.34
N LEU A 17 -9.01 -45.02 8.08
CA LEU A 17 -8.27 -43.89 8.69
C LEU A 17 -8.88 -42.60 8.15
N PRO A 18 -9.30 -41.67 9.05
CA PRO A 18 -9.77 -40.35 8.61
C PRO A 18 -8.62 -39.73 7.82
N ALA A 19 -8.84 -39.57 6.50
CA ALA A 19 -7.91 -38.81 5.69
C ALA A 19 -7.65 -37.52 6.44
N MET A 20 -6.39 -37.14 6.69
CA MET A 20 -6.03 -35.90 7.37
C MET A 20 -6.74 -34.78 6.64
N THR A 21 -7.90 -34.39 7.15
CA THR A 21 -8.73 -33.34 6.55
C THR A 21 -8.03 -32.02 6.80
N LYS A 22 -7.47 -31.46 5.73
CA LYS A 22 -6.93 -30.09 5.79
C LYS A 22 -8.05 -29.15 6.17
N LYS A 23 -7.72 -28.13 6.96
CA LYS A 23 -8.67 -27.09 7.35
C LYS A 23 -8.44 -25.81 6.53
N CYS A 24 -9.50 -25.13 6.22
CA CYS A 24 -9.46 -23.83 5.56
C CYS A 24 -8.70 -22.81 6.42
N MET A 25 -7.74 -22.09 5.83
CA MET A 25 -6.90 -21.12 6.53
C MET A 25 -7.68 -19.91 7.11
N ILE A 26 -8.93 -19.71 6.70
CA ILE A 26 -9.76 -18.59 7.15
C ILE A 26 -10.87 -19.01 8.11
N CYS A 27 -11.63 -20.08 7.77
CA CYS A 27 -12.81 -20.46 8.54
C CYS A 27 -12.65 -21.81 9.28
N ASN A 28 -11.50 -22.46 9.18
CA ASN A 28 -11.17 -23.75 9.80
C ASN A 28 -12.09 -24.93 9.41
N VAL A 29 -12.99 -24.75 8.45
CA VAL A 29 -13.84 -25.84 7.94
C VAL A 29 -12.96 -26.87 7.19
N PRO A 30 -13.23 -28.18 7.36
CA PRO A 30 -12.53 -29.23 6.60
C PRO A 30 -12.66 -28.98 5.09
N ILE A 31 -11.55 -29.16 4.36
CA ILE A 31 -11.53 -29.02 2.91
C ILE A 31 -11.18 -30.36 2.25
N TYR A 32 -11.90 -30.64 1.18
CA TYR A 32 -11.72 -31.83 0.36
C TYR A 32 -11.19 -31.41 -1.02
N GLY A 33 -10.46 -32.30 -1.67
CA GLY A 33 -9.95 -32.11 -3.01
C GLY A 33 -8.42 -32.14 -3.08
N ARG A 34 -7.83 -31.41 -4.03
CA ARG A 34 -6.39 -31.46 -4.33
C ARG A 34 -5.53 -31.16 -3.10
N ILE A 35 -4.34 -31.76 -3.09
CA ILE A 35 -3.40 -31.64 -1.95
C ILE A 35 -2.91 -30.22 -1.70
N ASP A 36 -2.92 -29.37 -2.72
CA ASP A 36 -2.51 -27.95 -2.68
C ASP A 36 -3.64 -26.99 -2.25
N LYS A 37 -4.88 -27.48 -2.11
CA LYS A 37 -6.03 -26.66 -1.74
C LYS A 37 -5.87 -26.13 -0.30
N ARG A 38 -5.97 -24.81 -0.12
CA ARG A 38 -5.82 -24.10 1.16
C ARG A 38 -7.11 -23.48 1.67
N PHE A 39 -8.11 -23.29 0.81
CA PHE A 39 -9.36 -22.57 1.11
C PHE A 39 -10.57 -23.42 0.70
N CYS A 40 -11.65 -23.36 1.48
CA CYS A 40 -12.89 -24.08 1.20
C CYS A 40 -13.62 -23.49 -0.02
N SER A 41 -13.52 -22.18 -0.22
CA SER A 41 -14.21 -21.42 -1.27
C SER A 41 -13.36 -20.23 -1.76
N ASP A 42 -13.75 -19.66 -2.90
CA ASP A 42 -13.14 -18.44 -3.42
C ASP A 42 -13.36 -17.24 -2.48
N ASN A 43 -14.45 -17.21 -1.74
CA ASN A 43 -14.69 -16.16 -0.74
C ASN A 43 -13.60 -16.21 0.35
N CYS A 44 -13.26 -17.36 0.90
CA CYS A 44 -12.19 -17.48 1.87
C CYS A 44 -10.83 -17.12 1.27
N ARG A 45 -10.57 -17.52 0.02
CA ARG A 45 -9.35 -17.14 -0.69
C ARG A 45 -9.25 -15.61 -0.87
N ASN A 46 -10.34 -14.98 -1.31
CA ASN A 46 -10.38 -13.53 -1.51
C ASN A 46 -10.22 -12.78 -0.18
N ARG A 47 -10.86 -13.23 0.91
CA ARG A 47 -10.68 -12.65 2.24
C ARG A 47 -9.23 -12.73 2.72
N TYR A 48 -8.55 -13.83 2.50
CA TYR A 48 -7.14 -13.99 2.83
C TYR A 48 -6.26 -12.99 2.06
N HIS A 49 -6.39 -12.97 0.73
CA HIS A 49 -5.59 -12.06 -0.10
C HIS A 49 -5.93 -10.59 0.11
N ASN A 50 -7.20 -10.25 0.35
CA ASN A 50 -7.61 -8.89 0.68
C ASN A 50 -7.07 -8.46 2.06
N GLY A 51 -7.01 -9.37 3.03
CA GLY A 51 -6.41 -9.14 4.34
C GLY A 51 -4.91 -8.82 4.24
N LEU A 52 -4.16 -9.58 3.43
CA LEU A 52 -2.74 -9.32 3.19
C LEU A 52 -2.50 -7.98 2.47
N LYS A 53 -3.35 -7.64 1.49
CA LYS A 53 -3.24 -6.38 0.74
C LYS A 53 -3.71 -5.15 1.53
N SER A 54 -4.52 -5.32 2.57
CA SER A 54 -5.18 -4.19 3.24
C SER A 54 -4.21 -3.31 4.03
N SER A 55 -3.22 -3.86 4.71
CA SER A 55 -2.24 -3.09 5.50
C SER A 55 -1.30 -2.29 4.60
N GLU A 56 -0.73 -2.91 3.58
CA GLU A 56 0.13 -2.26 2.59
C GLU A 56 -0.65 -1.20 1.80
N SER A 57 -1.85 -1.55 1.29
CA SER A 57 -2.68 -0.61 0.55
C SER A 57 -3.17 0.56 1.42
N MET A 58 -3.36 0.36 2.72
CA MET A 58 -3.73 1.43 3.65
C MET A 58 -2.57 2.40 3.88
N TYR A 59 -1.34 1.91 3.99
CA TYR A 59 -0.15 2.73 4.08
C TYR A 59 0.03 3.57 2.81
N LEU A 60 0.00 2.94 1.64
CA LEU A 60 0.13 3.62 0.35
C LEU A 60 -0.97 4.68 0.14
N ARG A 61 -2.21 4.38 0.50
CA ARG A 61 -3.32 5.35 0.45
C ARG A 61 -3.06 6.56 1.35
N ARG A 62 -2.52 6.35 2.55
CA ARG A 62 -2.17 7.43 3.48
C ARG A 62 -1.08 8.32 2.90
N VAL A 63 0.00 7.73 2.38
CA VAL A 63 1.10 8.48 1.75
C VAL A 63 0.58 9.28 0.55
N ASN A 64 -0.15 8.63 -0.36
CA ASN A 64 -0.71 9.28 -1.53
C ASN A 64 -1.71 10.40 -1.17
N TYR A 65 -2.51 10.22 -0.13
CA TYR A 65 -3.39 11.28 0.36
C TYR A 65 -2.60 12.51 0.82
N LYS A 66 -1.53 12.31 1.60
CA LYS A 66 -0.67 13.39 2.08
C LYS A 66 0.00 14.14 0.93
N LEU A 67 0.57 13.43 -0.02
CA LEU A 67 1.20 14.01 -1.22
C LEU A 67 0.20 14.84 -2.05
N ARG A 68 -1.00 14.30 -2.31
CA ARG A 68 -2.05 15.02 -3.04
C ARG A 68 -2.55 16.24 -2.28
N LYS A 69 -2.69 16.14 -0.95
CA LYS A 69 -3.07 17.27 -0.10
C LYS A 69 -2.01 18.39 -0.18
N ASN A 70 -0.74 18.01 -0.05
CA ASN A 70 0.37 18.97 -0.18
C ASN A 70 0.36 19.67 -1.54
N ARG A 71 0.24 18.91 -2.64
CA ARG A 71 0.13 19.49 -3.98
C ARG A 71 -1.03 20.48 -4.09
N LYS A 72 -2.21 20.13 -3.56
CA LYS A 72 -3.39 21.00 -3.58
C LYS A 72 -3.13 22.31 -2.85
N ILE A 73 -2.51 22.28 -1.67
CA ILE A 73 -2.17 23.47 -0.87
C ILE A 73 -1.19 24.38 -1.63
N LEU A 74 -0.15 23.78 -2.24
CA LEU A 74 0.80 24.54 -3.06
C LEU A 74 0.11 25.16 -4.28
N LEU A 75 -0.77 24.44 -4.95
CA LEU A 75 -1.51 24.93 -6.12
C LEU A 75 -2.41 26.11 -5.78
N GLU A 76 -3.19 26.01 -4.72
CA GLU A 76 -4.06 27.08 -4.25
C GLU A 76 -3.27 28.34 -3.89
N SER A 77 -2.13 28.18 -3.21
CA SER A 77 -1.27 29.28 -2.83
C SER A 77 -0.58 29.92 -4.05
N PHE A 78 -0.15 29.12 -5.01
CA PHE A 78 0.46 29.58 -6.26
C PHE A 78 -0.55 30.33 -7.14
N GLN A 79 -1.78 29.80 -7.29
CA GLN A 79 -2.85 30.41 -8.09
C GLN A 79 -3.38 31.73 -7.50
N SER A 80 -3.26 31.94 -6.20
CA SER A 80 -3.62 33.24 -5.57
C SER A 80 -2.59 34.33 -5.82
N GLY A 81 -1.59 34.12 -6.67
CA GLY A 81 -0.57 35.07 -7.04
C GLY A 81 0.55 35.23 -6.01
N ASN A 82 0.55 34.45 -4.96
CA ASN A 82 1.57 34.48 -3.93
C ASN A 82 2.74 33.55 -4.29
N GLU A 83 3.77 34.09 -4.98
CA GLU A 83 4.98 33.30 -5.21
C GLU A 83 5.79 33.09 -3.93
N ILE A 84 5.68 33.98 -2.96
CA ILE A 84 6.35 33.89 -1.66
C ILE A 84 5.27 33.73 -0.57
N VAL A 85 5.40 32.66 0.22
CA VAL A 85 4.49 32.34 1.31
C VAL A 85 5.28 32.06 2.58
N SER A 86 4.67 32.31 3.75
CA SER A 86 5.31 31.94 4.99
C SER A 86 5.20 30.43 5.24
N TYR A 87 6.19 29.87 5.93
CA TYR A 87 6.17 28.50 6.41
C TYR A 87 4.86 28.18 7.18
N TYR A 88 4.45 29.12 8.07
CA TYR A 88 3.24 28.96 8.87
C TYR A 88 1.96 28.99 8.02
N HIS A 89 1.94 29.73 6.91
CA HIS A 89 0.78 29.74 6.02
C HIS A 89 0.48 28.35 5.45
N LEU A 90 1.50 27.65 4.97
CA LEU A 90 1.33 26.28 4.47
C LEU A 90 1.02 25.31 5.60
N SER A 91 1.69 25.42 6.75
CA SER A 91 1.45 24.58 7.92
C SER A 91 0.01 24.71 8.43
N ASN A 92 -0.53 25.92 8.51
CA ASN A 92 -1.90 26.19 8.96
C ASN A 92 -2.95 25.59 8.00
N LYS A 93 -2.64 25.48 6.71
CA LYS A 93 -3.46 24.74 5.72
C LYS A 93 -3.32 23.22 5.86
N GLY A 94 -2.40 22.75 6.72
CA GLY A 94 -2.14 21.34 6.97
C GLY A 94 -1.18 20.71 5.97
N PHE A 95 -0.23 21.50 5.43
CA PHE A 95 0.89 21.02 4.65
C PHE A 95 1.82 20.19 5.54
N ASP A 96 2.24 19.03 5.05
CA ASP A 96 3.10 18.11 5.78
C ASP A 96 4.47 18.00 5.07
N TYR A 97 5.46 18.67 5.61
CA TYR A 97 6.80 18.79 5.03
C TYR A 97 7.56 17.46 4.94
N ASN A 98 7.09 16.40 5.64
CA ASN A 98 7.68 15.07 5.56
C ASN A 98 7.30 14.32 4.28
N TYR A 99 6.33 14.82 3.50
CA TYR A 99 5.84 14.17 2.30
C TYR A 99 6.13 14.99 1.06
N ILE A 100 7.16 14.59 0.36
CA ILE A 100 7.60 15.15 -0.93
C ILE A 100 7.76 14.02 -1.95
N THR A 101 7.61 14.32 -3.24
CA THR A 101 7.82 13.33 -4.31
C THR A 101 9.25 13.33 -4.84
N ASN A 102 9.92 14.47 -4.78
CA ASN A 102 11.29 14.65 -5.24
C ASN A 102 11.92 15.91 -4.63
N TYR A 103 13.23 15.98 -4.67
CA TYR A 103 13.99 17.21 -4.39
C TYR A 103 15.14 17.37 -5.38
N GLN A 104 15.59 18.59 -5.57
CA GLN A 104 16.72 18.94 -6.43
C GLN A 104 17.54 20.03 -5.77
N THR A 105 18.84 19.85 -5.71
CA THR A 105 19.78 20.87 -5.23
C THR A 105 20.53 21.45 -6.42
N ASN A 106 20.55 22.78 -6.51
CA ASN A 106 21.29 23.46 -7.57
C ASN A 106 22.77 23.70 -7.17
N ASP A 107 23.59 24.17 -8.10
CA ASP A 107 25.03 24.40 -7.92
C ASP A 107 25.33 25.46 -6.83
N LYS A 108 24.35 26.29 -6.47
CA LYS A 108 24.43 27.29 -5.41
C LYS A 108 24.03 26.76 -4.03
N GLY A 109 23.70 25.46 -3.94
CA GLY A 109 23.31 24.80 -2.69
C GLY A 109 21.84 24.99 -2.30
N TYR A 110 21.00 25.67 -3.09
CA TYR A 110 19.57 25.78 -2.79
C TYR A 110 18.84 24.50 -3.17
N THR A 111 18.06 23.98 -2.22
CA THR A 111 17.26 22.77 -2.43
C THR A 111 15.81 23.13 -2.69
N THR A 112 15.28 22.62 -3.82
CA THR A 112 13.88 22.70 -4.18
C THR A 112 13.19 21.38 -3.83
N TYR A 113 12.10 21.43 -3.10
CA TYR A 113 11.29 20.29 -2.73
C TYR A 113 10.00 20.26 -3.56
N PHE A 114 9.64 19.12 -4.11
CA PHE A 114 8.50 18.96 -5.02
C PHE A 114 7.42 18.04 -4.45
N CYS A 115 6.18 18.44 -4.68
CA CYS A 115 5.00 17.59 -4.63
C CYS A 115 4.42 17.50 -6.05
N TYR A 116 4.87 16.50 -6.81
CA TYR A 116 4.59 16.31 -8.23
C TYR A 116 5.19 17.46 -9.09
N ASP A 117 4.32 18.31 -9.68
CA ASP A 117 4.67 19.44 -10.54
C ASP A 117 4.85 20.76 -9.79
N LEU A 118 4.47 20.82 -8.53
CA LEU A 118 4.59 22.01 -7.69
C LEU A 118 5.67 21.83 -6.64
N GLY A 119 6.44 22.87 -6.40
CA GLY A 119 7.53 22.84 -5.45
C GLY A 119 7.68 24.13 -4.66
N TYR A 120 8.59 24.09 -3.71
CA TYR A 120 9.00 25.24 -2.93
C TYR A 120 10.51 25.21 -2.67
N ILE A 121 11.10 26.41 -2.58
CA ILE A 121 12.47 26.62 -2.12
C ILE A 121 12.38 27.36 -0.80
N GLN A 122 13.12 26.91 0.20
CA GLN A 122 13.26 27.66 1.44
C GLN A 122 14.22 28.83 1.20
N TYR A 123 13.69 30.03 1.27
CA TYR A 123 14.45 31.26 1.02
C TYR A 123 15.02 31.83 2.31
N SER A 124 14.27 31.72 3.40
CA SER A 124 14.69 32.08 4.76
C SER A 124 14.06 31.09 5.76
N ASN A 125 14.32 31.25 7.04
CA ASN A 125 13.73 30.39 8.07
C ASN A 125 12.19 30.42 8.09
N LEU A 126 11.57 31.45 7.55
CA LEU A 126 10.12 31.68 7.59
C LEU A 126 9.47 31.82 6.21
N GLU A 127 10.24 31.97 5.15
CA GLU A 127 9.72 32.26 3.81
C GLU A 127 10.07 31.17 2.81
N LEU A 128 9.07 30.78 2.04
CA LEU A 128 9.15 29.76 1.01
C LEU A 128 8.75 30.41 -0.33
N ARG A 129 9.56 30.23 -1.35
CA ARG A 129 9.22 30.60 -2.72
C ARG A 129 8.60 29.41 -3.41
N LEU A 130 7.39 29.58 -3.93
CA LEU A 130 6.66 28.57 -4.68
C LEU A 130 7.10 28.59 -6.15
N LEU A 131 7.09 27.41 -6.77
CA LEU A 131 7.41 27.25 -8.20
C LEU A 131 6.61 26.09 -8.79
N LYS A 132 6.40 26.16 -10.10
CA LYS A 132 5.80 25.08 -10.86
C LYS A 132 6.82 24.56 -11.88
N ARG A 133 6.95 23.24 -11.94
CA ARG A 133 7.76 22.56 -12.98
C ARG A 133 6.94 22.51 -14.26
N GLU A 134 7.52 22.90 -15.37
CA GLU A 134 6.95 22.61 -16.67
C GLU A 134 7.05 21.10 -16.94
N ILE A 135 5.93 20.47 -17.15
CA ILE A 135 5.86 19.07 -17.57
C ILE A 135 6.08 19.09 -19.09
N THR A 136 7.32 18.96 -19.51
CA THR A 136 7.59 18.65 -20.92
C THR A 136 7.06 17.26 -21.23
N SER A 137 6.21 17.16 -22.26
CA SER A 137 5.50 15.95 -22.68
C SER A 137 6.39 14.79 -23.19
N ASN A 138 7.70 14.86 -22.97
CA ASN A 138 8.70 13.89 -23.45
C ASN A 138 9.17 12.89 -22.37
N ALA A 139 8.47 12.76 -21.25
CA ALA A 139 8.84 11.83 -20.17
C ALA A 139 7.70 10.81 -19.92
N ILE A 140 7.42 9.99 -20.95
CA ILE A 140 6.71 8.69 -20.82
C ILE A 140 7.49 7.68 -21.66
#